data_ad460792de353bab79f8997b63959e47
#
_entry.id   ad460792de353bab79f8997b63959e47
#
_cell.length_a   1.000
_cell.length_b   1.000
_cell.length_c   1.000
_cell.angle_alpha   90.00
_cell.angle_beta   90.00
_cell.angle_gamma   90.00
#
_symmetry.space_group_name_H-M   'P 1'
#
loop_
_entity.id
_entity.type
_entity.pdbx_description
1 polymer ?
#
loop_
_entity_poly.entity_id
_entity_poly.type
_entity_poly.pdbx_seq_one_letter_code
_entity_poly.pdbx_strand_id
1 'polypeptide(L)'
;TEPTTASPVYEGVLKIKENATLSAKAIRPTGESQTLTEKIDFSKSSMKPIVANQPINEQYLFKGASTLNDGLKGNSSYRSGRWIAFNGNDMDMTIDLQQPTEISSVAISVNVAKGDWVFDARNLSVEVSDDGKTFKKIASEEYPAMKETDKDGVVDHQLTFAPVTT
;
A
#
# COMPACT_ATOMS: atom_id res chain seq x y z
N THR A 1 9.87 12.62 16.28
CA THR A 1 10.70 12.92 17.46
C THR A 1 11.01 11.60 18.16
N GLU A 2 12.24 11.42 18.62
CA GLU A 2 12.66 10.24 19.37
C GLU A 2 11.88 10.16 20.69
N PRO A 3 11.26 9.02 21.05
CA PRO A 3 10.59 8.85 22.33
C PRO A 3 11.58 8.87 23.52
N THR A 4 11.15 9.50 24.62
CA THR A 4 11.90 9.61 25.87
C THR A 4 11.01 9.21 27.05
N THR A 5 11.56 9.24 28.25
CA THR A 5 10.79 9.01 29.50
C THR A 5 9.68 10.05 29.74
N ALA A 6 9.74 11.19 29.04
CA ALA A 6 8.68 12.21 29.07
C ALA A 6 7.60 12.01 28.00
N SER A 7 7.77 11.03 27.09
CA SER A 7 6.77 10.74 26.08
C SER A 7 5.54 10.03 26.70
N PRO A 8 4.33 10.20 26.10
CA PRO A 8 3.15 9.49 26.57
C PRO A 8 3.37 7.97 26.59
N VAL A 9 2.93 7.32 27.65
CA VAL A 9 2.96 5.86 27.78
C VAL A 9 1.84 5.26 26.93
N TYR A 10 2.14 4.19 26.19
CA TYR A 10 1.14 3.44 25.45
C TYR A 10 0.27 2.61 26.40
N GLU A 11 -1.02 2.90 26.43
CA GLU A 11 -1.99 2.24 27.33
C GLU A 11 -3.11 1.50 26.58
N GLY A 12 -3.06 1.47 25.26
CA GLY A 12 -4.10 0.78 24.48
C GLY A 12 -4.20 1.24 23.03
N VAL A 13 -5.41 1.12 22.45
CA VAL A 13 -5.65 1.42 21.04
C VAL A 13 -5.46 2.90 20.71
N LEU A 14 -4.59 3.20 19.76
CA LEU A 14 -4.42 4.53 19.19
C LEU A 14 -5.33 4.68 17.97
N LYS A 15 -6.15 5.73 17.95
CA LYS A 15 -6.99 6.09 16.81
C LYS A 15 -6.31 7.22 16.03
N ILE A 16 -5.79 6.91 14.86
CA ILE A 16 -5.14 7.88 13.97
C ILE A 16 -6.11 8.22 12.84
N LYS A 17 -6.37 9.50 12.61
CA LYS A 17 -7.38 9.99 11.65
C LYS A 17 -6.81 10.85 10.54
N GLU A 18 -5.52 11.14 10.59
CA GLU A 18 -4.80 11.98 9.63
C GLU A 18 -3.38 11.46 9.45
N ASN A 19 -2.68 11.96 8.45
CA ASN A 19 -1.30 11.56 8.19
C ASN A 19 -0.45 11.78 9.43
N ALA A 20 0.29 10.77 9.83
CA ALA A 20 1.07 10.80 11.06
C ALA A 20 2.35 9.95 10.95
N THR A 21 3.32 10.28 11.78
CA THR A 21 4.45 9.41 12.07
C THR A 21 4.39 9.00 13.52
N LEU A 22 4.19 7.71 13.76
CA LEU A 22 4.19 7.12 15.09
C LEU A 22 5.59 6.60 15.39
N SER A 23 6.17 7.03 16.52
CA SER A 23 7.41 6.48 17.04
C SER A 23 7.18 5.87 18.42
N ALA A 24 7.68 4.67 18.64
CA ALA A 24 7.55 3.96 19.91
C ALA A 24 8.87 3.33 20.32
N LYS A 25 9.12 3.31 21.65
CA LYS A 25 10.33 2.76 22.24
C LYS A 25 10.01 2.15 23.61
N ALA A 26 10.54 0.99 23.90
CA ALA A 26 10.47 0.42 25.25
C ALA A 26 11.61 0.98 26.08
N ILE A 27 11.28 1.64 27.21
CA ILE A 27 12.25 2.20 28.14
C ILE A 27 12.11 1.44 29.47
N ARG A 28 13.21 0.82 29.91
CA ARG A 28 13.28 0.01 31.14
C ARG A 28 14.48 0.44 31.98
N PRO A 29 14.51 0.18 33.29
CA PRO A 29 15.68 0.46 34.13
C PRO A 29 16.96 -0.22 33.63
N THR A 30 16.83 -1.35 32.94
CA THR A 30 17.93 -2.18 32.42
C THR A 30 18.37 -1.80 31.00
N GLY A 31 17.73 -0.83 30.36
CA GLY A 31 18.07 -0.37 29.01
C GLY A 31 16.86 -0.02 28.16
N GLU A 32 17.12 0.43 26.96
CA GLU A 32 16.11 0.86 25.99
C GLU A 32 16.13 0.00 24.73
N SER A 33 14.97 -0.21 24.10
CA SER A 33 14.91 -0.83 22.78
C SER A 33 15.32 0.16 21.69
N GLN A 34 15.52 -0.34 20.48
CA GLN A 34 15.50 0.52 19.29
C GLN A 34 14.12 1.19 19.15
N THR A 35 14.10 2.38 18.57
CA THR A 35 12.85 3.08 18.25
C THR A 35 12.21 2.44 17.03
N LEU A 36 10.96 2.00 17.18
CA LEU A 36 10.09 1.65 16.07
C LEU A 36 9.45 2.94 15.54
N THR A 37 9.58 3.18 14.26
CA THR A 37 8.92 4.32 13.60
C THR A 37 8.04 3.82 12.48
N GLU A 38 6.78 4.26 12.46
CA GLU A 38 5.79 3.93 11.48
C GLU A 38 5.18 5.20 10.88
N LYS A 39 5.19 5.29 9.56
CA LYS A 39 4.53 6.36 8.83
C LYS A 39 3.14 5.89 8.38
N ILE A 40 2.14 6.69 8.67
CA ILE A 40 0.75 6.42 8.32
C ILE A 40 0.31 7.51 7.35
N ASP A 41 0.01 7.11 6.13
CA ASP A 41 -0.40 8.00 5.06
C ASP A 41 -1.84 7.66 4.62
N PHE A 42 -2.73 8.64 4.70
CA PHE A 42 -4.09 8.52 4.20
C PHE A 42 -4.23 9.11 2.80
N SER A 43 -4.98 8.43 1.98
CA SER A 43 -5.43 8.87 0.65
C SER A 43 -6.95 8.82 0.56
N LYS A 44 -7.52 9.23 -0.56
CA LYS A 44 -8.96 9.11 -0.82
C LYS A 44 -9.47 7.66 -0.79
N SER A 45 -8.58 6.69 -1.06
CA SER A 45 -8.89 5.25 -1.01
C SER A 45 -8.69 4.61 0.37
N SER A 46 -8.05 5.30 1.32
CA SER A 46 -7.72 4.69 2.62
C SER A 46 -8.95 4.24 3.38
N MET A 47 -8.93 2.98 3.85
CA MET A 47 -10.00 2.33 4.60
C MET A 47 -11.34 2.22 3.86
N LYS A 48 -11.34 2.45 2.53
CA LYS A 48 -12.51 2.23 1.69
C LYS A 48 -12.70 0.75 1.36
N PRO A 49 -13.93 0.29 1.10
CA PRO A 49 -14.14 -1.07 0.62
C PRO A 49 -13.29 -1.35 -0.63
N ILE A 50 -12.57 -2.47 -0.61
CA ILE A 50 -11.69 -2.91 -1.69
C ILE A 50 -11.87 -4.41 -1.92
N VAL A 51 -11.96 -4.80 -3.17
CA VAL A 51 -12.16 -6.18 -3.60
C VAL A 51 -11.10 -6.56 -4.61
N ALA A 52 -10.51 -7.74 -4.43
CA ALA A 52 -9.68 -8.37 -5.44
C ALA A 52 -10.57 -9.14 -6.42
N ASN A 53 -10.53 -8.78 -7.71
CA ASN A 53 -11.27 -9.45 -8.77
C ASN A 53 -10.54 -10.71 -9.26
N GLN A 54 -9.28 -10.87 -8.89
CA GLN A 54 -8.46 -12.05 -9.13
C GLN A 54 -7.97 -12.64 -7.81
N PRO A 55 -7.71 -13.96 -7.75
CA PRO A 55 -7.24 -14.61 -6.52
C PRO A 55 -5.92 -14.03 -6.03
N ILE A 56 -5.88 -13.62 -4.76
CA ILE A 56 -4.64 -13.31 -4.06
C ILE A 56 -3.95 -14.63 -3.70
N ASN A 57 -2.64 -14.72 -3.82
CA ASN A 57 -1.88 -15.89 -3.43
C ASN A 57 -2.06 -16.18 -1.93
N GLU A 58 -2.49 -17.41 -1.58
CA GLU A 58 -2.83 -17.79 -0.20
C GLU A 58 -1.68 -17.60 0.79
N GLN A 59 -0.44 -17.82 0.36
CA GLN A 59 0.75 -17.64 1.21
C GLN A 59 0.94 -16.16 1.63
N TYR A 60 0.42 -15.21 0.85
CA TYR A 60 0.56 -13.76 1.07
C TYR A 60 -0.80 -13.07 1.19
N LEU A 61 -1.80 -13.78 1.68
CA LEU A 61 -3.15 -13.24 1.82
C LEU A 61 -3.25 -12.20 2.94
N PHE A 62 -2.59 -12.41 4.07
CA PHE A 62 -2.57 -11.52 5.25
C PHE A 62 -3.95 -10.93 5.61
N LYS A 63 -4.13 -9.63 5.38
CA LYS A 63 -5.42 -8.92 5.56
C LYS A 63 -6.29 -8.91 4.28
N GLY A 64 -5.87 -9.67 3.26
CA GLY A 64 -6.52 -9.63 1.95
C GLY A 64 -6.31 -8.30 1.25
N ALA A 65 -7.27 -7.94 0.40
CA ALA A 65 -7.24 -6.72 -0.40
C ALA A 65 -7.04 -5.44 0.44
N SER A 66 -7.55 -5.40 1.68
CA SER A 66 -7.43 -4.24 2.57
C SER A 66 -5.98 -3.89 2.97
N THR A 67 -5.03 -4.79 2.75
CA THR A 67 -3.60 -4.49 2.90
C THR A 67 -3.14 -3.34 1.99
N LEU A 68 -3.82 -3.13 0.85
CA LEU A 68 -3.43 -2.10 -0.12
C LEU A 68 -3.86 -0.68 0.28
N ASN A 69 -4.81 -0.54 1.18
CA ASN A 69 -5.36 0.77 1.52
C ASN A 69 -5.53 1.00 3.03
N ASP A 70 -4.78 0.28 3.86
CA ASP A 70 -4.80 0.37 5.33
C ASP A 70 -4.00 1.57 5.89
N GLY A 71 -3.43 2.41 5.03
CA GLY A 71 -2.64 3.58 5.40
C GLY A 71 -1.18 3.27 5.76
N LEU A 72 -0.76 2.02 5.64
CA LEU A 72 0.59 1.58 5.97
C LEU A 72 1.37 1.22 4.70
N LYS A 73 2.52 1.82 4.50
CA LYS A 73 3.39 1.47 3.38
C LYS A 73 4.15 0.17 3.67
N GLY A 74 4.28 -0.67 2.66
CA GLY A 74 5.14 -1.85 2.70
C GLY A 74 6.62 -1.48 2.85
N ASN A 75 7.39 -2.39 3.40
CA ASN A 75 8.85 -2.27 3.54
C ASN A 75 9.58 -3.21 2.57
N SER A 76 10.91 -3.26 2.62
CA SER A 76 11.72 -4.11 1.74
C SER A 76 11.53 -5.62 1.93
N SER A 77 10.85 -6.05 3.01
CA SER A 77 10.54 -7.46 3.21
C SER A 77 9.14 -7.79 2.72
N TYR A 78 9.02 -8.52 1.62
CA TYR A 78 7.73 -8.99 1.10
C TYR A 78 7.01 -9.97 2.06
N ARG A 79 7.70 -10.49 3.09
CA ARG A 79 7.15 -11.35 4.15
C ARG A 79 6.68 -10.59 5.38
N SER A 80 6.69 -9.27 5.36
CA SER A 80 6.36 -8.43 6.53
C SER A 80 4.87 -8.40 6.92
N GLY A 81 3.99 -9.00 6.12
CA GLY A 81 2.54 -8.88 6.29
C GLY A 81 1.94 -7.58 5.78
N ARG A 82 2.71 -6.79 5.02
CA ARG A 82 2.30 -5.50 4.41
C ARG A 82 2.22 -5.56 2.89
N TRP A 83 2.23 -6.75 2.35
CA TRP A 83 2.19 -7.03 0.93
C TRP A 83 1.18 -8.13 0.66
N ILE A 84 0.50 -8.04 -0.45
CA ILE A 84 -0.23 -9.16 -1.05
C ILE A 84 0.47 -9.52 -2.35
N ALA A 85 0.32 -10.76 -2.80
CA ALA A 85 0.95 -11.23 -4.02
C ALA A 85 -0.04 -11.91 -4.96
N PHE A 86 0.26 -11.85 -6.23
CA PHE A 86 -0.44 -12.55 -7.30
C PHE A 86 0.54 -13.47 -8.00
N ASN A 87 0.10 -14.67 -8.38
CA ASN A 87 0.94 -15.66 -9.03
C ASN A 87 0.15 -16.37 -10.14
N GLY A 88 0.58 -16.18 -11.39
CA GLY A 88 -0.09 -16.74 -12.56
C GLY A 88 -1.33 -15.97 -13.00
N ASN A 89 -1.65 -14.86 -12.37
CA ASN A 89 -2.73 -13.93 -12.72
C ASN A 89 -2.30 -12.50 -12.40
N ASP A 90 -2.91 -11.55 -13.10
CA ASP A 90 -2.66 -10.12 -12.87
C ASP A 90 -3.38 -9.63 -11.62
N MET A 91 -2.87 -8.56 -11.02
CA MET A 91 -3.58 -7.84 -9.98
C MET A 91 -4.74 -7.06 -10.61
N ASP A 92 -5.94 -7.32 -10.16
CA ASP A 92 -7.15 -6.58 -10.53
C ASP A 92 -7.95 -6.25 -9.27
N MET A 93 -8.11 -4.95 -8.98
CA MET A 93 -8.67 -4.45 -7.73
C MET A 93 -9.75 -3.42 -8.02
N THR A 94 -10.88 -3.54 -7.34
CA THR A 94 -11.94 -2.52 -7.33
C THR A 94 -12.01 -1.86 -5.97
N ILE A 95 -11.97 -0.52 -5.94
CA ILE A 95 -12.11 0.31 -4.74
C ILE A 95 -13.41 1.08 -4.84
N ASP A 96 -14.32 0.91 -3.88
CA ASP A 96 -15.53 1.69 -3.77
C ASP A 96 -15.27 2.94 -2.92
N LEU A 97 -15.25 4.11 -3.55
CA LEU A 97 -15.02 5.39 -2.86
C LEU A 97 -16.24 5.83 -2.01
N GLN A 98 -17.39 5.12 -2.14
CA GLN A 98 -18.62 5.29 -1.35
C GLN A 98 -19.40 6.59 -1.62
N GLN A 99 -18.80 7.51 -2.33
CA GLN A 99 -19.43 8.77 -2.76
C GLN A 99 -18.67 9.32 -3.97
N PRO A 100 -19.31 10.10 -4.82
CA PRO A 100 -18.62 10.74 -5.93
C PRO A 100 -17.40 11.50 -5.44
N THR A 101 -16.24 11.12 -5.94
CA THR A 101 -14.95 11.64 -5.46
C THR A 101 -14.07 11.99 -6.65
N GLU A 102 -13.61 13.22 -6.71
CA GLU A 102 -12.64 13.63 -7.73
C GLU A 102 -11.28 13.00 -7.43
N ILE A 103 -10.71 12.35 -8.43
CA ILE A 103 -9.35 11.79 -8.41
C ILE A 103 -8.56 12.28 -9.62
N SER A 104 -7.24 12.38 -9.49
CA SER A 104 -6.32 12.78 -10.56
C SER A 104 -5.05 11.94 -10.59
N SER A 105 -4.91 11.00 -9.68
CA SER A 105 -3.78 10.06 -9.65
C SER A 105 -4.11 8.79 -8.88
N VAL A 106 -3.42 7.72 -9.27
CA VAL A 106 -3.35 6.47 -8.53
C VAL A 106 -1.88 6.13 -8.32
N ALA A 107 -1.53 5.72 -7.11
CA ALA A 107 -0.19 5.25 -6.79
C ALA A 107 -0.24 3.86 -6.17
N ILE A 108 0.75 3.05 -6.50
CA ILE A 108 0.94 1.72 -5.94
C ILE A 108 2.42 1.49 -5.64
N SER A 109 2.70 0.83 -4.52
CA SER A 109 4.04 0.33 -4.22
C SER A 109 4.14 -1.14 -4.56
N VAL A 110 5.23 -1.55 -5.15
CA VAL A 110 5.56 -2.93 -5.49
C VAL A 110 6.85 -3.33 -4.78
N ASN A 111 6.90 -4.54 -4.24
CA ASN A 111 8.14 -5.09 -3.71
C ASN A 111 8.86 -5.87 -4.81
N VAL A 112 10.16 -5.67 -4.93
CA VAL A 112 11.02 -6.38 -5.87
C VAL A 112 12.06 -7.17 -5.09
N ALA A 113 12.09 -8.48 -5.33
CA ALA A 113 13.08 -9.42 -4.81
C ALA A 113 13.32 -10.52 -5.85
N LYS A 114 14.16 -10.21 -6.85
CA LYS A 114 14.35 -11.05 -8.05
C LYS A 114 14.82 -12.46 -7.71
N GLY A 115 15.69 -12.59 -6.70
CA GLY A 115 16.18 -13.88 -6.22
C GLY A 115 15.07 -14.79 -5.66
N ASP A 116 13.95 -14.21 -5.27
CA ASP A 116 12.76 -14.91 -4.75
C ASP A 116 11.58 -14.90 -5.75
N TRP A 117 11.83 -14.55 -7.01
CA TRP A 117 10.82 -14.49 -8.09
C TRP A 117 9.72 -13.46 -7.84
N VAL A 118 10.04 -12.37 -7.13
CA VAL A 118 9.14 -11.24 -6.92
C VAL A 118 9.57 -10.11 -7.85
N PHE A 119 8.72 -9.77 -8.78
CA PHE A 119 9.03 -8.87 -9.89
C PHE A 119 8.22 -7.57 -9.83
N ASP A 120 8.74 -6.55 -10.49
CA ASP A 120 8.06 -5.27 -10.68
C ASP A 120 6.85 -5.40 -11.62
N ALA A 121 5.94 -4.43 -11.53
CA ALA A 121 4.80 -4.31 -12.43
C ALA A 121 5.27 -4.06 -13.87
N ARG A 122 4.54 -4.63 -14.84
CA ARG A 122 4.77 -4.42 -16.28
C ARG A 122 3.88 -3.34 -16.86
N ASN A 123 2.77 -3.08 -16.23
CA ASN A 123 1.90 -1.96 -16.54
C ASN A 123 1.06 -1.58 -15.33
N LEU A 124 0.52 -0.37 -15.36
CA LEU A 124 -0.53 0.08 -14.46
C LEU A 124 -1.64 0.70 -15.33
N SER A 125 -2.88 0.27 -15.14
CA SER A 125 -4.03 0.90 -15.79
C SER A 125 -5.07 1.29 -14.74
N VAL A 126 -5.78 2.39 -15.01
CA VAL A 126 -6.85 2.91 -14.16
C VAL A 126 -8.14 2.99 -14.95
N GLU A 127 -9.15 2.38 -14.40
CA GLU A 127 -10.52 2.45 -14.90
C GLU A 127 -11.42 3.07 -13.84
N VAL A 128 -12.44 3.81 -14.24
CA VAL A 128 -13.43 4.43 -13.37
C VAL A 128 -14.82 4.00 -13.73
N SER A 129 -15.72 4.03 -12.73
CA SER A 129 -17.13 3.65 -12.90
C SER A 129 -18.00 4.42 -11.91
N ASP A 130 -19.15 4.91 -12.38
CA ASP A 130 -20.17 5.56 -11.54
C ASP A 130 -21.19 4.56 -10.98
N ASP A 131 -21.27 3.36 -11.56
CA ASP A 131 -22.28 2.34 -11.21
C ASP A 131 -21.68 1.04 -10.64
N GLY A 132 -20.36 0.95 -10.56
CA GLY A 132 -19.63 -0.25 -10.14
C GLY A 132 -19.75 -1.44 -11.09
N LYS A 133 -20.26 -1.24 -12.31
CA LYS A 133 -20.49 -2.30 -13.32
C LYS A 133 -19.85 -1.98 -14.66
N THR A 134 -19.96 -0.75 -15.09
CA THR A 134 -19.42 -0.30 -16.38
C THR A 134 -18.16 0.52 -16.12
N PHE A 135 -17.03 -0.05 -16.45
CA PHE A 135 -15.73 0.59 -16.23
C PHE A 135 -15.20 1.20 -17.53
N LYS A 136 -14.66 2.41 -17.43
CA LYS A 136 -14.00 3.13 -18.52
C LYS A 136 -12.53 3.37 -18.17
N LYS A 137 -11.64 2.88 -19.01
CA LYS A 137 -10.21 3.17 -18.88
C LYS A 137 -9.94 4.65 -19.12
N ILE A 138 -9.25 5.28 -18.17
CA ILE A 138 -8.90 6.70 -18.22
C ILE A 138 -7.39 6.95 -18.33
N ALA A 139 -6.58 6.01 -17.88
CA ALA A 139 -5.13 6.10 -17.97
C ALA A 139 -4.48 4.72 -17.97
N SER A 140 -3.32 4.61 -18.60
CA SER A 140 -2.44 3.44 -18.47
C SER A 140 -1.00 3.83 -18.78
N GLU A 141 -0.06 3.13 -18.17
CA GLU A 141 1.37 3.25 -18.39
C GLU A 141 2.01 1.88 -18.41
N GLU A 142 2.94 1.66 -19.34
CA GLU A 142 3.73 0.44 -19.45
C GLU A 142 5.14 0.68 -18.91
N TYR A 143 5.64 -0.30 -18.20
CA TYR A 143 6.97 -0.27 -17.61
C TYR A 143 7.90 -1.26 -18.33
N PRO A 144 9.18 -0.92 -18.47
CA PRO A 144 10.14 -1.81 -19.13
C PRO A 144 10.30 -3.11 -18.36
N ALA A 145 10.67 -4.18 -19.05
CA ALA A 145 11.07 -5.41 -18.39
C ALA A 145 12.26 -5.14 -17.46
N MET A 146 12.19 -5.71 -16.26
CA MET A 146 13.31 -5.66 -15.33
C MET A 146 14.56 -6.28 -15.94
N LYS A 147 15.68 -5.66 -15.64
CA LYS A 147 17.02 -6.17 -15.96
C LYS A 147 17.62 -6.81 -14.73
N GLU A 148 18.57 -7.69 -14.94
CA GLU A 148 19.32 -8.31 -13.84
C GLU A 148 20.04 -7.29 -12.95
N THR A 149 20.48 -6.18 -13.56
CA THR A 149 21.18 -5.07 -12.88
C THR A 149 20.28 -4.15 -12.06
N ASP A 150 18.95 -4.22 -12.22
CA ASP A 150 18.03 -3.38 -11.47
C ASP A 150 18.07 -3.78 -9.99
N LYS A 151 17.86 -2.83 -9.10
CA LYS A 151 17.95 -3.07 -7.65
C LYS A 151 16.66 -3.70 -7.12
N ASP A 152 16.81 -4.62 -6.17
CA ASP A 152 15.70 -5.09 -5.35
C ASP A 152 15.27 -4.00 -4.35
N GLY A 153 14.04 -4.06 -3.89
CA GLY A 153 13.48 -3.12 -2.92
C GLY A 153 12.04 -2.72 -3.22
N VAL A 154 11.63 -1.59 -2.65
CA VAL A 154 10.29 -1.03 -2.91
C VAL A 154 10.37 -0.08 -4.09
N VAL A 155 9.51 -0.30 -5.07
CA VAL A 155 9.32 0.55 -6.25
C VAL A 155 7.94 1.19 -6.16
N ASP A 156 7.87 2.50 -6.35
CA ASP A 156 6.62 3.25 -6.35
C ASP A 156 6.25 3.62 -7.78
N HIS A 157 5.06 3.25 -8.20
CA HIS A 157 4.46 3.66 -9.47
C HIS A 157 3.34 4.65 -9.19
N GLN A 158 3.31 5.74 -9.95
CA GLN A 158 2.26 6.75 -9.86
C GLN A 158 1.78 7.13 -11.24
N LEU A 159 0.53 6.89 -11.52
CA LEU A 159 -0.14 7.27 -12.75
C LEU A 159 -1.00 8.51 -12.51
N THR A 160 -0.70 9.59 -13.23
CA THR A 160 -1.44 10.86 -13.16
C THR A 160 -2.29 11.06 -14.41
N PHE A 161 -3.46 11.65 -14.25
CA PHE A 161 -4.41 11.88 -15.33
C PHE A 161 -5.24 13.16 -15.06
N ALA A 162 -5.98 13.63 -16.06
CA ALA A 162 -6.91 14.74 -15.88
C ALA A 162 -7.91 14.42 -14.76
N PRO A 163 -8.25 15.38 -13.88
CA PRO A 163 -9.22 15.16 -12.83
C PRO A 163 -10.52 14.55 -13.35
N VAL A 164 -11.01 13.53 -12.68
CA VAL A 164 -12.27 12.85 -12.98
C VAL A 164 -13.00 12.57 -11.67
N THR A 165 -14.32 12.75 -11.67
CA THR A 165 -15.17 12.34 -10.54
C THR A 165 -15.75 10.97 -10.85
N THR A 166 -15.67 10.07 -9.91
CA THR A 166 -16.16 8.69 -10.00
C THR A 166 -16.74 8.25 -8.66
#